data_f5b384279d06bb6bc3053476cc8baaca
#
_entry.id   f5b384279d06bb6bc3053476cc8baaca
#
_cell.length_a   1.000
_cell.length_b   1.000
_cell.length_c   1.000
_cell.angle_alpha   90.00
_cell.angle_beta   90.00
_cell.angle_gamma   90.00
#
_symmetry.space_group_name_H-M   'P 1'
#
loop_
_entity.id
_entity.type
_entity.pdbx_description
1 polymer ?
#
loop_
_entity_poly.entity_id
_entity_poly.type
_entity_poly.pdbx_seq_one_letter_code
_entity_poly.pdbx_strand_id
1 'polypeptide(L)'
;MIKNTSKLAGWAASSLALIATAFADVKVNDHISINGYAVGALTHTDLDSGGDIGTYFESKGSPAITNADAVKLGVLGTAGSVSAYGSILYLPGAANEAGLLDAYATFNTGSGVKITGGKFLSYLGYEAFDPINMTQLTYGSTIYAVPAYHTGAKIDFSGETFSFGVAALDSVFSGPRGFFEGDREYDDDMGFEAMFSYTGIKNLTVFAGIAYENTAGVMADDLFIFDLWVSYALTDKITIAAEYDTQNDVLDAYLAQIGYKFSDKFSMIFRASTAEWDNGTSEAKYTVAPTYTINSNFAVRAEYSEGDGYSFIGGQVIFKF
;
A
#
# COMPACT_ATOMS: atom_id res chain seq x y z
N MET A 1 35.51 -17.05 -7.17
CA MET A 1 34.37 -16.91 -8.10
C MET A 1 33.09 -16.96 -7.26
N ILE A 2 32.68 -15.85 -6.69
CA ILE A 2 31.53 -15.76 -5.77
C ILE A 2 30.44 -15.06 -6.54
N LYS A 3 29.40 -15.80 -6.90
CA LYS A 3 28.17 -15.25 -7.46
C LYS A 3 27.34 -14.70 -6.31
N ASN A 4 27.51 -13.42 -6.01
CA ASN A 4 26.56 -12.70 -5.18
C ASN A 4 25.40 -12.19 -6.05
N THR A 5 24.31 -12.92 -6.06
CA THR A 5 23.02 -12.40 -6.49
C THR A 5 22.40 -11.68 -5.29
N SER A 6 22.50 -10.37 -5.29
CA SER A 6 21.78 -9.50 -4.34
C SER A 6 20.28 -9.61 -4.57
N LYS A 7 19.60 -10.48 -3.82
CA LYS A 7 18.14 -10.43 -3.67
C LYS A 7 17.80 -9.42 -2.58
N LEU A 8 17.89 -8.14 -2.91
CA LEU A 8 17.24 -7.07 -2.14
C LEU A 8 15.85 -6.83 -2.76
N ALA A 9 14.95 -7.74 -2.51
CA ALA A 9 13.54 -7.55 -2.83
C ALA A 9 12.83 -7.00 -1.58
N GLY A 10 12.18 -5.88 -1.76
CA GLY A 10 11.45 -5.18 -0.70
C GLY A 10 10.27 -5.99 -0.13
N TRP A 11 10.00 -5.73 1.11
CA TRP A 11 9.10 -6.44 2.01
C TRP A 11 7.65 -5.94 1.98
N ALA A 12 7.23 -5.23 1.00
CA ALA A 12 5.84 -4.78 0.87
C ALA A 12 5.10 -5.39 -0.32
N ALA A 13 5.64 -6.42 -0.97
CA ALA A 13 5.09 -6.88 -2.25
C ALA A 13 4.89 -8.38 -2.32
N SER A 14 4.41 -9.04 -1.27
CA SER A 14 4.19 -10.48 -1.34
C SER A 14 2.76 -10.89 -1.72
N SER A 15 1.86 -9.99 -2.00
CA SER A 15 0.47 -10.37 -2.22
C SER A 15 0.00 -10.49 -3.66
N LEU A 16 0.79 -10.10 -4.65
CA LEU A 16 0.38 -10.29 -6.06
C LEU A 16 1.55 -10.74 -6.91
N ALA A 17 1.75 -12.06 -7.00
CA ALA A 17 2.59 -12.70 -8.02
C ALA A 17 2.11 -12.44 -9.46
N LEU A 18 1.16 -11.53 -9.69
CA LEU A 18 0.66 -11.23 -11.01
C LEU A 18 1.52 -10.22 -11.76
N ILE A 19 2.18 -9.29 -11.11
CA ILE A 19 3.18 -8.38 -11.74
C ILE A 19 4.02 -7.71 -10.64
N ALA A 20 4.77 -8.44 -9.84
CA ALA A 20 5.85 -7.84 -9.07
C ALA A 20 7.02 -7.58 -10.04
N THR A 21 6.91 -6.58 -10.87
CA THR A 21 8.07 -6.04 -11.56
C THR A 21 8.82 -5.22 -10.52
N ALA A 22 9.91 -5.78 -9.98
CA ALA A 22 10.87 -5.02 -9.21
C ALA A 22 11.14 -3.68 -9.92
N PHE A 23 11.27 -2.60 -9.17
CA PHE A 23 11.81 -1.35 -9.70
C PHE A 23 13.13 -1.69 -10.42
N ALA A 24 13.29 -1.21 -11.63
CA ALA A 24 14.58 -1.21 -12.26
C ALA A 24 15.36 -0.05 -11.64
N ASP A 25 15.98 -0.29 -10.47
CA ASP A 25 16.82 0.73 -9.84
C ASP A 25 17.88 1.23 -10.82
N VAL A 26 17.88 2.52 -11.07
CA VAL A 26 18.95 3.15 -11.83
C VAL A 26 20.17 3.27 -10.92
N LYS A 27 21.17 2.41 -11.14
CA LYS A 27 22.42 2.47 -10.40
C LYS A 27 23.20 3.74 -10.79
N VAL A 28 23.44 4.60 -9.80
CA VAL A 28 24.37 5.74 -9.92
C VAL A 28 25.80 5.27 -9.72
N ASN A 29 26.02 4.42 -8.70
CA ASN A 29 27.28 3.73 -8.40
C ASN A 29 27.02 2.49 -7.54
N ASP A 30 28.06 1.85 -6.99
CA ASP A 30 27.93 0.63 -6.18
C ASP A 30 27.19 0.85 -4.84
N HIS A 31 27.01 2.10 -4.42
CA HIS A 31 26.41 2.47 -3.13
C HIS A 31 25.11 3.23 -3.25
N ILE A 32 24.80 3.79 -4.43
CA ILE A 32 23.63 4.65 -4.63
C ILE A 32 22.83 4.15 -5.82
N SER A 33 21.53 3.99 -5.62
CA SER A 33 20.56 3.79 -6.68
C SER A 33 19.39 4.77 -6.54
N ILE A 34 18.75 5.06 -7.67
CA ILE A 34 17.58 5.90 -7.78
C ILE A 34 16.45 5.06 -8.37
N ASN A 35 15.28 5.20 -7.82
CA ASN A 35 14.05 4.59 -8.35
C ASN A 35 12.90 5.60 -8.32
N GLY A 36 11.85 5.28 -9.04
CA GLY A 36 10.70 6.14 -9.03
C GLY A 36 9.65 5.76 -10.04
N TYR A 37 8.58 6.55 -10.03
CA TYR A 37 7.50 6.40 -10.99
C TYR A 37 6.83 7.74 -11.29
N ALA A 38 6.16 7.78 -12.43
CA ALA A 38 5.19 8.79 -12.78
C ALA A 38 3.92 8.08 -13.27
N VAL A 39 2.81 8.40 -12.66
CA VAL A 39 1.49 7.93 -13.09
C VAL A 39 0.61 9.14 -13.40
N GLY A 40 -0.18 9.02 -14.44
CA GLY A 40 -1.17 10.03 -14.81
C GLY A 40 -2.48 9.34 -15.17
N ALA A 41 -3.58 9.91 -14.78
CA ALA A 41 -4.90 9.35 -15.01
C ALA A 41 -5.87 10.34 -15.63
N LEU A 42 -6.85 9.80 -16.35
CA LEU A 42 -8.08 10.48 -16.72
C LEU A 42 -9.21 9.77 -15.98
N THR A 43 -9.95 10.49 -15.17
CA THR A 43 -11.02 9.95 -14.32
C THR A 43 -12.33 10.68 -14.55
N HIS A 44 -13.41 9.96 -14.38
CA HIS A 44 -14.78 10.49 -14.42
C HIS A 44 -15.60 9.80 -13.33
N THR A 45 -16.41 10.58 -12.63
CA THR A 45 -17.27 10.08 -11.56
C THR A 45 -18.67 10.66 -11.70
N ASP A 46 -19.65 9.78 -11.83
CA ASP A 46 -21.08 10.10 -11.78
C ASP A 46 -21.61 9.89 -10.36
N LEU A 47 -22.49 10.77 -9.89
CA LEU A 47 -23.16 10.64 -8.61
C LEU A 47 -24.64 10.27 -8.83
N ASP A 48 -25.14 9.28 -8.09
CA ASP A 48 -26.53 8.81 -8.16
C ASP A 48 -27.55 9.91 -7.78
N SER A 49 -27.10 10.92 -7.04
CA SER A 49 -27.91 12.10 -6.68
C SER A 49 -28.20 13.05 -7.85
N GLY A 50 -27.73 12.72 -9.06
CA GLY A 50 -27.92 13.50 -10.28
C GLY A 50 -26.90 14.63 -10.47
N GLY A 51 -25.78 14.56 -9.81
CA GLY A 51 -24.58 15.38 -10.05
C GLY A 51 -23.51 14.60 -10.78
N ASP A 52 -22.64 15.33 -11.45
CA ASP A 52 -21.43 14.82 -12.10
C ASP A 52 -20.24 15.56 -11.50
N ILE A 53 -19.25 14.82 -10.96
CA ILE A 53 -18.00 15.44 -10.51
C ILE A 53 -17.17 15.89 -11.72
N GLY A 54 -17.48 15.35 -12.90
CA GLY A 54 -16.84 15.71 -14.17
C GLY A 54 -15.68 14.80 -14.53
N THR A 55 -15.04 15.14 -15.65
CA THR A 55 -13.88 14.42 -16.18
C THR A 55 -12.63 15.24 -15.93
N TYR A 56 -11.65 14.64 -15.26
CA TYR A 56 -10.41 15.29 -14.87
C TYR A 56 -9.20 14.48 -15.30
N PHE A 57 -8.10 15.17 -15.63
CA PHE A 57 -6.76 14.56 -15.76
C PHE A 57 -6.07 14.35 -14.42
N GLU A 58 -6.80 14.44 -13.33
CA GLU A 58 -6.38 14.24 -11.96
C GLU A 58 -7.51 13.56 -11.18
N SER A 59 -7.20 12.95 -10.05
CA SER A 59 -8.17 12.29 -9.16
C SER A 59 -8.99 13.25 -8.29
N LYS A 60 -9.15 14.50 -8.69
CA LYS A 60 -9.77 15.56 -7.90
C LYS A 60 -11.27 15.32 -7.71
N GLY A 61 -11.69 15.42 -6.44
CA GLY A 61 -13.11 15.45 -6.09
C GLY A 61 -13.85 14.12 -6.21
N SER A 62 -13.18 13.02 -6.54
CA SER A 62 -13.80 11.69 -6.56
C SER A 62 -14.04 11.18 -5.15
N PRO A 63 -15.23 10.60 -4.81
CA PRO A 63 -15.44 9.87 -3.57
C PRO A 63 -14.59 8.58 -3.52
N ALA A 64 -14.12 8.08 -4.66
CA ALA A 64 -13.20 6.97 -4.70
C ALA A 64 -11.80 7.42 -4.25
N ILE A 65 -11.31 6.87 -3.14
CA ILE A 65 -9.93 7.11 -2.67
C ILE A 65 -8.96 6.51 -3.70
N THR A 66 -8.05 7.34 -4.22
CA THR A 66 -7.14 6.92 -5.29
C THR A 66 -5.82 7.68 -5.25
N ASN A 67 -4.75 6.99 -5.65
CA ASN A 67 -3.45 7.56 -6.03
C ASN A 67 -3.28 7.46 -7.56
N ALA A 68 -4.33 7.73 -8.31
CA ALA A 68 -4.36 7.51 -9.76
C ALA A 68 -3.35 8.37 -10.52
N ASP A 69 -2.95 9.51 -9.97
CA ASP A 69 -1.94 10.43 -10.50
C ASP A 69 -0.93 10.76 -9.39
N ALA A 70 0.32 10.45 -9.63
CA ALA A 70 1.39 10.69 -8.66
C ALA A 70 2.77 10.65 -9.33
N VAL A 71 3.73 11.33 -8.74
CA VAL A 71 5.15 11.20 -9.09
C VAL A 71 5.95 10.92 -7.83
N LYS A 72 6.70 9.83 -7.81
CA LYS A 72 7.62 9.49 -6.70
C LYS A 72 9.04 9.38 -7.21
N LEU A 73 9.96 9.97 -6.46
CA LEU A 73 11.40 9.83 -6.66
C LEU A 73 12.04 9.38 -5.36
N GLY A 74 12.74 8.25 -5.41
CA GLY A 74 13.43 7.66 -4.27
C GLY A 74 14.92 7.49 -4.50
N VAL A 75 15.69 7.60 -3.42
CA VAL A 75 17.14 7.37 -3.39
C VAL A 75 17.45 6.33 -2.32
N LEU A 76 18.12 5.26 -2.72
CA LEU A 76 18.64 4.23 -1.84
C LEU A 76 20.16 4.36 -1.75
N GLY A 77 20.67 4.53 -0.53
CA GLY A 77 22.09 4.47 -0.20
C GLY A 77 22.41 3.18 0.55
N THR A 78 23.57 2.54 0.26
CA THR A 78 24.03 1.32 0.94
C THR A 78 25.47 1.42 1.36
N ALA A 79 25.77 1.01 2.60
CA ALA A 79 27.13 0.98 3.16
C ALA A 79 27.29 -0.28 4.05
N GLY A 80 27.81 -1.36 3.50
CA GLY A 80 27.97 -2.65 4.20
C GLY A 80 26.61 -3.22 4.61
N SER A 81 26.39 -3.34 5.92
CA SER A 81 25.12 -3.84 6.50
C SER A 81 24.07 -2.76 6.74
N VAL A 82 24.36 -1.51 6.41
CA VAL A 82 23.44 -0.38 6.58
C VAL A 82 22.92 0.07 5.23
N SER A 83 21.64 0.39 5.16
CA SER A 83 21.01 1.11 4.04
C SER A 83 20.19 2.27 4.56
N ALA A 84 20.04 3.30 3.74
CA ALA A 84 19.13 4.42 3.99
C ALA A 84 18.30 4.67 2.73
N TYR A 85 17.02 4.91 2.90
CA TYR A 85 16.10 5.24 1.82
C TYR A 85 15.35 6.52 2.13
N GLY A 86 15.26 7.38 1.14
CA GLY A 86 14.42 8.57 1.20
C GLY A 86 13.66 8.75 -0.10
N SER A 87 12.39 9.15 -0.02
CA SER A 87 11.59 9.45 -1.20
C SER A 87 10.75 10.71 -1.04
N ILE A 88 10.53 11.39 -2.17
CA ILE A 88 9.57 12.49 -2.29
C ILE A 88 8.42 11.99 -3.14
N LEU A 89 7.19 12.24 -2.68
CA LEU A 89 5.96 12.00 -3.42
C LEU A 89 5.31 13.33 -3.75
N TYR A 90 4.86 13.47 -5.00
CA TYR A 90 3.97 14.53 -5.47
C TYR A 90 2.61 13.93 -5.79
N LEU A 91 1.56 14.47 -5.16
CA LEU A 91 0.15 14.10 -5.35
C LEU A 91 -0.63 15.35 -5.77
N PRO A 92 -1.01 15.50 -7.03
CA PRO A 92 -1.82 16.62 -7.48
C PRO A 92 -3.15 16.71 -6.71
N GLY A 93 -3.52 17.93 -6.31
CA GLY A 93 -4.79 18.18 -5.62
C GLY A 93 -4.84 17.82 -4.13
N ALA A 94 -3.78 17.22 -3.56
CA ALA A 94 -3.66 17.06 -2.12
C ALA A 94 -3.44 18.41 -1.42
N ALA A 95 -3.82 18.50 -0.13
CA ALA A 95 -3.63 19.74 0.65
C ALA A 95 -2.15 20.17 0.70
N ASN A 96 -1.25 19.20 0.80
CA ASN A 96 0.20 19.34 0.58
C ASN A 96 0.56 18.48 -0.62
N GLU A 97 0.75 19.10 -1.80
CA GLU A 97 0.95 18.36 -3.05
C GLU A 97 2.27 17.60 -3.10
N ALA A 98 3.28 18.03 -2.35
CA ALA A 98 4.59 17.37 -2.35
C ALA A 98 5.18 17.30 -0.95
N GLY A 99 5.80 16.16 -0.63
CA GLY A 99 6.46 15.98 0.65
C GLY A 99 7.31 14.73 0.73
N LEU A 100 8.03 14.63 1.85
CA LEU A 100 8.87 13.50 2.19
C LEU A 100 7.95 12.32 2.59
N LEU A 101 7.95 11.25 1.80
CA LEU A 101 7.12 10.08 2.06
C LEU A 101 7.89 9.03 2.89
N ASP A 102 9.02 8.58 2.38
CA ASP A 102 9.91 7.65 3.07
C ASP A 102 11.18 8.38 3.55
N ALA A 103 11.62 8.11 4.78
CA ALA A 103 12.88 8.60 5.30
C ALA A 103 13.37 7.69 6.42
N TYR A 104 14.06 6.61 6.11
CA TYR A 104 14.49 5.64 7.10
C TYR A 104 15.88 5.07 6.82
N ALA A 105 16.51 4.57 7.89
CA ALA A 105 17.73 3.77 7.82
C ALA A 105 17.49 2.38 8.39
N THR A 106 18.10 1.38 7.76
CA THR A 106 17.99 -0.02 8.15
C THR A 106 19.36 -0.63 8.37
N PHE A 107 19.54 -1.28 9.51
CA PHE A 107 20.66 -2.16 9.82
C PHE A 107 20.26 -3.63 9.62
N ASN A 108 20.98 -4.35 8.76
CA ASN A 108 20.77 -5.77 8.50
C ASN A 108 21.85 -6.58 9.24
N THR A 109 21.44 -7.40 10.20
CA THR A 109 22.37 -8.22 11.00
C THR A 109 23.00 -9.38 10.22
N GLY A 110 22.47 -9.70 9.04
CA GLY A 110 22.88 -10.87 8.25
C GLY A 110 22.24 -12.19 8.67
N SER A 111 21.52 -12.22 9.80
CA SER A 111 20.84 -13.42 10.37
C SER A 111 19.33 -13.45 10.11
N GLY A 112 18.83 -12.65 9.16
CA GLY A 112 17.41 -12.50 8.90
C GLY A 112 16.74 -11.38 9.72
N VAL A 113 17.45 -10.78 10.68
CA VAL A 113 16.95 -9.66 11.49
C VAL A 113 17.35 -8.33 10.86
N LYS A 114 16.41 -7.40 10.78
CA LYS A 114 16.61 -6.00 10.37
C LYS A 114 16.09 -5.06 11.45
N ILE A 115 16.79 -3.97 11.67
CA ILE A 115 16.38 -2.88 12.58
C ILE A 115 16.27 -1.62 11.73
N THR A 116 15.09 -1.01 11.72
CA THR A 116 14.80 0.19 10.92
C THR A 116 14.33 1.31 11.82
N GLY A 117 14.80 2.52 11.57
CA GLY A 117 14.34 3.74 12.23
C GLY A 117 14.08 4.84 11.23
N GLY A 118 13.03 5.63 11.45
CA GLY A 118 12.61 6.74 10.60
C GLY A 118 11.15 6.67 10.20
N LYS A 119 10.81 7.28 9.06
CA LYS A 119 9.46 7.30 8.50
C LYS A 119 9.31 6.19 7.45
N PHE A 120 8.33 5.31 7.63
CA PHE A 120 8.11 4.12 6.81
C PHE A 120 6.63 3.77 6.70
N LEU A 121 6.30 2.95 5.69
CA LEU A 121 4.95 2.42 5.47
C LEU A 121 4.58 1.42 6.57
N SER A 122 3.32 1.43 6.99
CA SER A 122 2.69 0.44 7.86
C SER A 122 2.89 -0.99 7.36
N TYR A 123 2.77 -1.96 8.26
CA TYR A 123 2.66 -3.37 7.90
C TYR A 123 1.27 -3.76 7.39
N LEU A 124 0.22 -3.04 7.82
CA LEU A 124 -1.17 -3.41 7.59
C LEU A 124 -1.64 -3.07 6.19
N GLY A 125 -2.63 -3.83 5.73
CA GLY A 125 -3.28 -3.67 4.45
C GLY A 125 -2.80 -4.65 3.38
N TYR A 126 -3.75 -5.25 2.68
CA TYR A 126 -3.48 -6.10 1.51
C TYR A 126 -3.14 -5.29 0.27
N GLU A 127 -3.83 -4.18 0.05
CA GLU A 127 -3.62 -3.34 -1.12
C GLU A 127 -2.35 -2.49 -0.99
N ALA A 128 -1.56 -2.46 -2.04
CA ALA A 128 -0.32 -1.68 -2.05
C ALA A 128 -0.61 -0.18 -2.04
N PHE A 129 0.18 0.58 -1.29
CA PHE A 129 0.09 2.04 -1.26
C PHE A 129 0.53 2.70 -2.58
N ASP A 130 1.65 2.26 -3.14
CA ASP A 130 2.18 2.83 -4.38
C ASP A 130 1.36 2.35 -5.60
N PRO A 131 0.85 3.25 -6.46
CA PRO A 131 0.00 2.91 -7.61
C PRO A 131 0.64 1.95 -8.61
N ILE A 132 1.96 1.90 -8.68
CA ILE A 132 2.67 0.95 -9.55
C ILE A 132 2.61 -0.49 -9.06
N ASN A 133 2.29 -0.70 -7.79
CA ASN A 133 2.14 -2.01 -7.15
C ASN A 133 0.65 -2.39 -6.98
N MET A 134 -0.26 -1.44 -7.16
CA MET A 134 -1.69 -1.70 -7.20
C MET A 134 -2.07 -2.43 -8.49
N THR A 135 -3.18 -3.13 -8.46
CA THR A 135 -3.77 -3.81 -9.63
C THR A 135 -4.95 -3.07 -10.23
N GLN A 136 -5.39 -2.00 -9.57
CA GLN A 136 -6.50 -1.10 -9.89
C GLN A 136 -6.10 0.36 -9.61
N LEU A 137 -6.95 1.33 -10.00
CA LEU A 137 -6.70 2.75 -9.77
C LEU A 137 -7.13 3.20 -8.38
N THR A 138 -8.27 2.67 -7.90
CA THR A 138 -8.88 3.08 -6.64
C THR A 138 -8.68 2.02 -5.57
N TYR A 139 -8.59 2.43 -4.30
CA TYR A 139 -8.56 1.50 -3.17
C TYR A 139 -9.93 0.84 -2.95
N GLY A 140 -9.94 -0.33 -2.33
CA GLY A 140 -11.09 -0.95 -1.70
C GLY A 140 -11.48 -0.24 -0.41
N SER A 141 -12.62 -0.62 0.15
CA SER A 141 -13.12 -0.02 1.38
C SER A 141 -12.29 -0.37 2.62
N THR A 142 -11.39 -1.37 2.54
CA THR A 142 -10.44 -1.72 3.59
C THR A 142 -9.42 -0.61 3.88
N ILE A 143 -9.19 0.31 2.93
CA ILE A 143 -8.31 1.46 3.13
C ILE A 143 -8.75 2.38 4.30
N TYR A 144 -10.02 2.35 4.67
CA TYR A 144 -10.53 3.14 5.79
C TYR A 144 -10.08 2.60 7.16
N ALA A 145 -9.73 1.32 7.24
CA ALA A 145 -9.36 0.64 8.48
C ALA A 145 -7.85 0.67 8.76
N VAL A 146 -7.01 0.79 7.73
CA VAL A 146 -5.57 0.59 7.86
C VAL A 146 -4.79 1.91 7.77
N PRO A 147 -3.71 2.06 8.56
CA PRO A 147 -2.83 3.22 8.46
C PRO A 147 -1.92 3.12 7.24
N ALA A 148 -1.35 4.26 6.82
CA ALA A 148 -0.41 4.31 5.71
C ALA A 148 1.04 4.49 6.19
N TYR A 149 1.43 5.69 6.62
CA TYR A 149 2.79 6.03 7.01
C TYR A 149 2.86 6.50 8.46
N HIS A 150 3.94 6.13 9.13
CA HIS A 150 4.27 6.63 10.47
C HIS A 150 5.79 6.72 10.67
N THR A 151 6.19 7.43 11.71
CA THR A 151 7.58 7.56 12.15
C THR A 151 7.79 6.69 13.39
N GLY A 152 8.95 6.03 13.47
CA GLY A 152 9.22 5.16 14.59
C GLY A 152 10.46 4.30 14.40
N ALA A 153 10.49 3.20 15.13
CA ALA A 153 11.51 2.17 15.00
C ALA A 153 10.86 0.79 14.93
N LYS A 154 11.39 -0.08 14.08
CA LYS A 154 10.90 -1.44 13.92
C LYS A 154 12.00 -2.49 13.86
N ILE A 155 11.67 -3.69 14.26
CA ILE A 155 12.51 -4.88 14.16
C ILE A 155 11.73 -5.91 13.37
N ASP A 156 12.32 -6.36 12.26
CA ASP A 156 11.77 -7.36 11.36
C ASP A 156 12.62 -8.61 11.39
N PHE A 157 12.00 -9.77 11.41
CA PHE A 157 12.64 -11.06 11.19
C PHE A 157 12.08 -11.74 9.95
N SER A 158 12.99 -12.33 9.16
CA SER A 158 12.66 -13.07 7.94
C SER A 158 13.25 -14.45 8.00
N GLY A 159 12.40 -15.45 8.12
CA GLY A 159 12.73 -16.86 7.93
C GLY A 159 12.41 -17.34 6.50
N GLU A 160 12.55 -18.66 6.29
CA GLU A 160 12.25 -19.29 4.98
C GLU A 160 10.73 -19.37 4.70
N THR A 161 9.93 -19.59 5.74
CA THR A 161 8.50 -19.87 5.61
C THR A 161 7.62 -18.91 6.40
N PHE A 162 8.22 -18.07 7.23
CA PHE A 162 7.48 -17.06 7.99
C PHE A 162 8.34 -15.82 8.24
N SER A 163 7.68 -14.73 8.50
CA SER A 163 8.28 -13.48 8.97
C SER A 163 7.41 -12.87 10.05
N PHE A 164 8.03 -12.08 10.91
CA PHE A 164 7.33 -11.26 11.87
C PHE A 164 8.03 -9.92 12.04
N GLY A 165 7.28 -8.92 12.46
CA GLY A 165 7.79 -7.59 12.75
C GLY A 165 7.07 -6.99 13.94
N VAL A 166 7.77 -6.09 14.63
CA VAL A 166 7.19 -5.23 15.67
C VAL A 166 7.72 -3.82 15.48
N ALA A 167 6.87 -2.83 15.69
CA ALA A 167 7.21 -1.42 15.59
C ALA A 167 6.70 -0.64 16.81
N ALA A 168 7.50 0.34 17.24
CA ALA A 168 7.11 1.39 18.15
C ALA A 168 7.06 2.68 17.35
N LEU A 169 5.95 3.40 17.42
CA LEU A 169 5.56 4.47 16.52
C LEU A 169 5.28 5.75 17.32
N ASP A 170 5.45 6.88 16.68
CA ASP A 170 4.96 8.17 17.18
C ASP A 170 3.42 8.20 17.22
N SER A 171 2.77 7.60 16.23
CA SER A 171 1.33 7.39 16.16
C SER A 171 1.01 6.31 15.12
N VAL A 172 -0.08 5.58 15.30
CA VAL A 172 -0.57 4.58 14.33
C VAL A 172 -1.08 5.28 13.08
N PHE A 173 -1.93 6.28 13.21
CA PHE A 173 -2.29 7.15 12.09
C PHE A 173 -1.44 8.41 12.11
N SER A 174 -0.91 8.82 10.97
CA SER A 174 -0.10 10.03 10.80
C SER A 174 -0.85 11.34 11.11
N GLY A 175 -1.92 11.25 11.90
CA GLY A 175 -2.69 12.37 12.44
C GLY A 175 -3.48 13.16 11.38
N PRO A 176 -4.12 14.28 11.76
CA PRO A 176 -5.00 15.05 10.88
C PRO A 176 -4.25 15.78 9.74
N ARG A 177 -2.94 15.69 9.66
CA ARG A 177 -2.10 16.41 8.72
C ARG A 177 -1.68 15.61 7.49
N GLY A 178 -2.05 14.32 7.43
CA GLY A 178 -1.80 13.43 6.28
C GLY A 178 -0.37 12.88 6.19
N PHE A 179 -0.05 12.24 5.07
CA PHE A 179 1.19 11.46 4.89
C PHE A 179 2.49 12.27 5.08
N PHE A 180 2.46 13.58 4.88
CA PHE A 180 3.63 14.43 4.83
C PHE A 180 3.93 15.13 6.16
N GLU A 181 3.00 15.16 7.07
CA GLU A 181 3.09 15.89 8.34
C GLU A 181 2.87 14.91 9.50
N GLY A 182 3.89 14.13 9.83
CA GLY A 182 3.94 13.36 11.06
C GLY A 182 4.57 14.21 12.15
N ASP A 183 3.76 14.91 12.95
CA ASP A 183 4.23 15.63 14.12
C ASP A 183 3.28 15.37 15.27
N ARG A 184 3.47 14.25 15.95
CA ARG A 184 3.11 14.15 17.36
C ARG A 184 4.39 14.22 18.18
N GLU A 185 4.38 15.02 19.23
CA GLU A 185 5.42 14.93 20.26
C GLU A 185 5.37 13.50 20.84
N TYR A 186 6.54 12.95 21.11
CA TYR A 186 6.72 11.74 21.90
C TYR A 186 6.32 12.09 23.34
N ASP A 187 5.04 12.01 23.63
CA ASP A 187 4.52 12.03 24.98
C ASP A 187 3.74 10.74 25.27
N ASP A 188 2.66 10.75 25.99
CA ASP A 188 2.04 9.55 26.54
C ASP A 188 1.31 8.64 25.51
N ASP A 189 1.30 8.98 24.21
CA ASP A 189 0.46 8.38 23.17
C ASP A 189 1.25 7.58 22.11
N MET A 190 2.18 6.72 22.54
CA MET A 190 2.93 5.85 21.64
C MET A 190 2.04 4.82 20.95
N GLY A 191 2.20 4.72 19.61
CA GLY A 191 1.62 3.65 18.81
C GLY A 191 2.51 2.41 18.74
N PHE A 192 1.91 1.27 18.49
CA PHE A 192 2.58 -0.01 18.27
C PHE A 192 1.96 -0.75 17.10
N GLU A 193 2.79 -1.39 16.30
CA GLU A 193 2.36 -2.38 15.31
C GLU A 193 3.09 -3.69 15.52
N ALA A 194 2.41 -4.79 15.19
CA ALA A 194 3.04 -6.10 15.05
C ALA A 194 2.44 -6.84 13.86
N MET A 195 3.25 -7.64 13.18
CA MET A 195 2.79 -8.46 12.06
C MET A 195 3.39 -9.86 12.12
N PHE A 196 2.65 -10.80 11.53
CA PHE A 196 3.09 -12.15 11.21
C PHE A 196 2.65 -12.51 9.78
N SER A 197 3.56 -13.09 9.01
CA SER A 197 3.28 -13.59 7.66
C SER A 197 3.79 -15.00 7.51
N TYR A 198 2.97 -15.88 6.93
CA TYR A 198 3.30 -17.28 6.67
C TYR A 198 3.26 -17.57 5.17
N THR A 199 4.35 -18.16 4.66
CA THR A 199 4.55 -18.52 3.25
C THR A 199 5.01 -19.97 3.06
N GLY A 200 4.85 -20.82 4.10
CA GLY A 200 5.32 -22.21 4.07
C GLY A 200 4.50 -23.16 3.17
N ILE A 201 3.34 -22.73 2.71
CA ILE A 201 2.55 -23.46 1.71
C ILE A 201 2.78 -22.80 0.35
N LYS A 202 3.12 -23.61 -0.64
CA LYS A 202 3.39 -23.12 -2.00
C LYS A 202 2.22 -22.29 -2.52
N ASN A 203 2.53 -21.11 -3.06
CA ASN A 203 1.59 -20.17 -3.65
C ASN A 203 0.59 -19.53 -2.66
N LEU A 204 0.70 -19.80 -1.36
CA LEU A 204 -0.16 -19.24 -0.32
C LEU A 204 0.64 -18.26 0.53
N THR A 205 0.05 -17.09 0.77
CA THR A 205 0.47 -16.15 1.81
C THR A 205 -0.69 -15.93 2.77
N VAL A 206 -0.43 -16.04 4.05
CA VAL A 206 -1.35 -15.65 5.13
C VAL A 206 -0.66 -14.58 5.95
N PHE A 207 -1.34 -13.49 6.19
CA PHE A 207 -0.86 -12.36 6.97
C PHE A 207 -1.83 -12.05 8.10
N ALA A 208 -1.29 -11.70 9.25
CA ALA A 208 -2.04 -11.11 10.35
C ALA A 208 -1.24 -9.94 10.93
N GLY A 209 -1.90 -8.84 11.19
CA GLY A 209 -1.32 -7.65 11.77
C GLY A 209 -2.21 -7.04 12.84
N ILE A 210 -1.60 -6.31 13.76
CA ILE A 210 -2.29 -5.51 14.76
C ILE A 210 -1.63 -4.14 14.87
N ALA A 211 -2.42 -3.13 15.20
CA ALA A 211 -1.93 -1.84 15.65
C ALA A 211 -2.68 -1.42 16.92
N TYR A 212 -1.99 -0.71 17.81
CA TYR A 212 -2.54 -0.18 19.05
C TYR A 212 -1.97 1.20 19.34
N GLU A 213 -2.82 2.12 19.79
CA GLU A 213 -2.43 3.43 20.27
C GLU A 213 -3.32 3.83 21.45
N ASN A 214 -2.69 4.29 22.54
CA ASN A 214 -3.41 4.92 23.63
C ASN A 214 -3.75 6.35 23.20
N THR A 215 -5.03 6.64 23.06
CA THR A 215 -5.51 7.96 22.59
C THR A 215 -5.97 8.86 23.74
N ALA A 216 -5.41 8.70 24.95
CA ALA A 216 -5.82 9.36 26.18
C ALA A 216 -6.18 10.84 26.00
N GLY A 217 -7.48 11.13 25.94
CA GLY A 217 -8.04 12.49 25.86
C GLY A 217 -8.33 13.01 24.46
N VAL A 218 -8.04 12.27 23.40
CA VAL A 218 -8.34 12.67 22.00
C VAL A 218 -9.53 11.90 21.45
N MET A 219 -9.63 10.60 21.71
CA MET A 219 -10.78 9.76 21.42
C MET A 219 -11.39 9.23 22.73
N ALA A 220 -12.60 8.68 22.67
CA ALA A 220 -13.27 8.11 23.82
C ALA A 220 -12.58 6.83 24.34
N ASP A 221 -12.00 6.06 23.44
CA ASP A 221 -11.36 4.76 23.70
C ASP A 221 -10.02 4.66 22.99
N ASP A 222 -9.15 3.74 23.44
CA ASP A 222 -7.89 3.43 22.79
C ASP A 222 -8.11 2.86 21.39
N LEU A 223 -7.24 3.21 20.46
CA LEU A 223 -7.26 2.67 19.10
C LEU A 223 -6.71 1.24 19.10
N PHE A 224 -7.47 0.31 18.53
CA PHE A 224 -7.00 -1.02 18.20
C PHE A 224 -7.43 -1.40 16.78
N ILE A 225 -6.48 -1.85 15.96
CA ILE A 225 -6.71 -2.35 14.61
C ILE A 225 -6.25 -3.79 14.54
N PHE A 226 -7.04 -4.63 13.89
CA PHE A 226 -6.65 -5.98 13.48
C PHE A 226 -6.84 -6.11 11.97
N ASP A 227 -5.83 -6.64 11.30
CA ASP A 227 -5.81 -6.93 9.86
C ASP A 227 -5.48 -8.41 9.65
N LEU A 228 -6.26 -9.08 8.82
CA LEU A 228 -6.06 -10.46 8.42
C LEU A 228 -6.30 -10.60 6.92
N TRP A 229 -5.29 -11.00 6.17
CA TRP A 229 -5.52 -11.32 4.77
C TRP A 229 -4.85 -12.61 4.33
N VAL A 230 -5.41 -13.17 3.27
CA VAL A 230 -4.90 -14.36 2.59
C VAL A 230 -4.83 -14.10 1.09
N SER A 231 -3.75 -14.53 0.45
CA SER A 231 -3.59 -14.52 -1.00
C SER A 231 -3.12 -15.89 -1.48
N TYR A 232 -3.78 -16.43 -2.49
CA TYR A 232 -3.47 -17.75 -3.03
C TYR A 232 -3.42 -17.74 -4.56
N ALA A 233 -2.26 -18.03 -5.13
CA ALA A 233 -2.13 -18.28 -6.57
C ALA A 233 -2.64 -19.69 -6.87
N LEU A 234 -3.93 -19.79 -7.17
CA LEU A 234 -4.66 -21.04 -7.43
C LEU A 234 -4.08 -21.76 -8.65
N THR A 235 -3.68 -21.01 -9.67
CA THR A 235 -2.97 -21.47 -10.87
C THR A 235 -1.96 -20.41 -11.28
N ASP A 236 -1.15 -20.67 -12.32
CA ASP A 236 -0.25 -19.65 -12.92
C ASP A 236 -0.99 -18.44 -13.52
N LYS A 237 -2.33 -18.53 -13.63
CA LYS A 237 -3.18 -17.50 -14.21
C LYS A 237 -4.20 -16.89 -13.24
N ILE A 238 -4.54 -17.58 -12.16
CA ILE A 238 -5.60 -17.18 -11.24
C ILE A 238 -5.00 -16.97 -9.87
N THR A 239 -5.19 -15.78 -9.32
CA THR A 239 -4.91 -15.44 -7.93
C THR A 239 -6.21 -14.99 -7.26
N ILE A 240 -6.45 -15.48 -6.06
CA ILE A 240 -7.56 -15.06 -5.21
C ILE A 240 -7.00 -14.44 -3.94
N ALA A 241 -7.68 -13.45 -3.40
CA ALA A 241 -7.34 -12.86 -2.12
C ALA A 241 -8.59 -12.47 -1.35
N ALA A 242 -8.47 -12.44 -0.03
CA ALA A 242 -9.47 -11.91 0.87
C ALA A 242 -8.77 -11.21 2.04
N GLU A 243 -9.40 -10.16 2.55
CA GLU A 243 -8.95 -9.35 3.67
C GLU A 243 -10.12 -9.04 4.59
N TYR A 244 -9.85 -9.00 5.87
CA TYR A 244 -10.72 -8.51 6.93
C TYR A 244 -9.92 -7.59 7.83
N ASP A 245 -10.44 -6.39 8.02
CA ASP A 245 -9.91 -5.40 8.94
C ASP A 245 -10.98 -4.98 9.93
N THR A 246 -10.58 -4.70 11.15
CA THR A 246 -11.43 -4.07 12.13
C THR A 246 -10.67 -2.97 12.86
N GLN A 247 -11.31 -1.86 13.05
CA GLN A 247 -10.89 -0.79 13.94
C GLN A 247 -11.95 -0.67 15.02
N ASN A 248 -11.57 -1.00 16.26
CA ASN A 248 -12.49 -1.09 17.37
C ASN A 248 -13.34 0.19 17.52
N ASP A 249 -14.65 0.00 17.76
CA ASP A 249 -15.64 1.07 17.97
C ASP A 249 -15.71 2.10 16.80
N VAL A 250 -15.20 1.74 15.61
CA VAL A 250 -15.20 2.59 14.41
C VAL A 250 -15.79 1.87 13.22
N LEU A 251 -15.15 0.78 12.75
CA LEU A 251 -15.59 0.07 11.54
C LEU A 251 -15.05 -1.35 11.43
N ASP A 252 -15.76 -2.17 10.69
CA ASP A 252 -15.30 -3.42 10.08
C ASP A 252 -15.22 -3.27 8.56
N ALA A 253 -14.17 -3.82 7.95
CA ALA A 253 -14.00 -3.76 6.50
C ALA A 253 -13.58 -5.12 5.92
N TYR A 254 -14.03 -5.37 4.69
CA TYR A 254 -13.83 -6.64 4.00
C TYR A 254 -13.45 -6.40 2.55
N LEU A 255 -12.58 -7.26 2.03
CA LEU A 255 -12.23 -7.28 0.61
C LEU A 255 -12.14 -8.72 0.11
N ALA A 256 -12.63 -8.94 -1.11
CA ALA A 256 -12.40 -10.15 -1.87
C ALA A 256 -11.97 -9.79 -3.29
N GLN A 257 -10.94 -10.46 -3.80
CA GLN A 257 -10.36 -10.16 -5.11
C GLN A 257 -10.04 -11.43 -5.88
N ILE A 258 -10.29 -11.40 -7.19
CA ILE A 258 -9.86 -12.42 -8.15
C ILE A 258 -9.06 -11.72 -9.24
N GLY A 259 -7.80 -12.12 -9.43
CA GLY A 259 -6.96 -11.72 -10.53
C GLY A 259 -6.90 -12.82 -11.59
N TYR A 260 -7.02 -12.44 -12.87
CA TYR A 260 -6.86 -13.35 -14.00
C TYR A 260 -5.83 -12.83 -15.00
N LYS A 261 -4.82 -13.64 -15.30
CA LYS A 261 -3.78 -13.37 -16.29
C LYS A 261 -4.14 -14.05 -17.60
N PHE A 262 -4.61 -13.28 -18.58
CA PHE A 262 -4.93 -13.78 -19.93
C PHE A 262 -3.65 -14.12 -20.71
N SER A 263 -2.62 -13.28 -20.56
CA SER A 263 -1.30 -13.44 -21.17
C SER A 263 -0.24 -12.77 -20.30
N ASP A 264 1.03 -12.85 -20.70
CA ASP A 264 2.13 -12.15 -19.99
C ASP A 264 1.98 -10.62 -20.02
N LYS A 265 1.16 -10.09 -20.91
CA LYS A 265 0.95 -8.66 -21.08
C LYS A 265 -0.43 -8.18 -20.63
N PHE A 266 -1.43 -9.07 -20.52
CA PHE A 266 -2.80 -8.67 -20.22
C PHE A 266 -3.35 -9.44 -19.04
N SER A 267 -3.79 -8.68 -18.03
CA SER A 267 -4.47 -9.18 -16.83
C SER A 267 -5.71 -8.36 -16.51
N MET A 268 -6.56 -8.90 -15.67
CA MET A 268 -7.78 -8.25 -15.18
C MET A 268 -7.99 -8.61 -13.72
N ILE A 269 -8.46 -7.65 -12.95
CA ILE A 269 -8.87 -7.82 -11.56
C ILE A 269 -10.38 -7.60 -11.45
N PHE A 270 -11.00 -8.42 -10.61
CA PHE A 270 -12.35 -8.23 -10.08
C PHE A 270 -12.23 -8.15 -8.56
N ARG A 271 -12.74 -7.08 -7.95
CA ARG A 271 -12.72 -6.85 -6.52
C ARG A 271 -14.11 -6.46 -6.03
N ALA A 272 -14.49 -6.99 -4.88
CA ALA A 272 -15.60 -6.51 -4.08
C ALA A 272 -15.05 -6.12 -2.71
N SER A 273 -15.44 -4.99 -2.17
CA SER A 273 -15.07 -4.54 -0.83
C SER A 273 -16.24 -3.86 -0.16
N THR A 274 -16.26 -3.86 1.16
CA THR A 274 -17.23 -3.11 1.97
C THR A 274 -16.59 -2.63 3.25
N ALA A 275 -17.06 -1.50 3.76
CA ALA A 275 -16.81 -1.03 5.12
C ALA A 275 -18.14 -0.80 5.81
N GLU A 276 -18.25 -1.20 7.07
CA GLU A 276 -19.42 -1.09 7.92
C GLU A 276 -19.01 -0.32 9.18
N TRP A 277 -19.49 0.92 9.33
CA TRP A 277 -19.18 1.76 10.48
C TRP A 277 -20.16 1.51 11.63
N ASP A 278 -19.67 1.63 12.86
CA ASP A 278 -20.46 1.44 14.09
C ASP A 278 -21.65 2.39 14.22
N ASN A 279 -21.64 3.51 13.51
CA ASN A 279 -22.77 4.42 13.41
C ASN A 279 -23.94 3.90 12.54
N GLY A 280 -23.79 2.71 11.96
CA GLY A 280 -24.76 2.05 11.08
C GLY A 280 -24.70 2.47 9.62
N THR A 281 -23.69 3.26 9.20
CA THR A 281 -23.44 3.51 7.78
C THR A 281 -22.59 2.38 7.18
N SER A 282 -22.74 2.15 5.89
CA SER A 282 -21.91 1.19 5.15
C SER A 282 -21.55 1.74 3.78
N GLU A 283 -20.48 1.24 3.20
CA GLU A 283 -20.07 1.48 1.81
C GLU A 283 -19.66 0.17 1.17
N ALA A 284 -20.32 -0.19 0.07
CA ALA A 284 -19.92 -1.31 -0.77
C ALA A 284 -19.35 -0.80 -2.09
N LYS A 285 -18.33 -1.52 -2.61
CA LYS A 285 -17.66 -1.15 -3.86
C LYS A 285 -17.30 -2.39 -4.66
N TYR A 286 -17.62 -2.35 -5.94
CA TYR A 286 -17.29 -3.38 -6.92
C TYR A 286 -16.40 -2.79 -8.00
N THR A 287 -15.32 -3.47 -8.33
CA THR A 287 -14.30 -2.96 -9.25
C THR A 287 -13.95 -4.01 -10.30
N VAL A 288 -13.78 -3.56 -11.53
CA VAL A 288 -13.12 -4.31 -12.61
C VAL A 288 -12.01 -3.47 -13.20
N ALA A 289 -10.80 -4.03 -13.27
CA ALA A 289 -9.63 -3.29 -13.73
C ALA A 289 -8.75 -4.13 -14.66
N PRO A 290 -8.84 -3.94 -16.00
CA PRO A 290 -7.89 -4.49 -16.95
C PRO A 290 -6.58 -3.70 -16.95
N THR A 291 -5.46 -4.41 -17.01
CA THR A 291 -4.10 -3.84 -17.15
C THR A 291 -3.40 -4.46 -18.34
N TYR A 292 -2.77 -3.62 -19.17
CA TYR A 292 -1.91 -4.03 -20.28
C TYR A 292 -0.48 -3.55 -20.05
N THR A 293 0.44 -4.48 -19.87
CA THR A 293 1.88 -4.23 -19.70
C THR A 293 2.55 -4.15 -21.07
N ILE A 294 3.01 -2.96 -21.44
CA ILE A 294 3.71 -2.72 -22.71
C ILE A 294 5.13 -3.29 -22.63
N ASN A 295 5.86 -2.93 -21.55
CA ASN A 295 7.18 -3.45 -21.21
C ASN A 295 7.41 -3.34 -19.68
N SER A 296 8.62 -3.64 -19.20
CA SER A 296 8.96 -3.59 -17.77
C SER A 296 8.77 -2.24 -17.10
N ASN A 297 8.82 -1.16 -17.86
CA ASN A 297 8.80 0.22 -17.37
C ASN A 297 7.47 0.92 -17.63
N PHE A 298 6.62 0.38 -18.51
CA PHE A 298 5.43 1.08 -18.96
C PHE A 298 4.22 0.15 -19.06
N ALA A 299 3.12 0.57 -18.43
CA ALA A 299 1.82 -0.10 -18.48
C ALA A 299 0.69 0.91 -18.64
N VAL A 300 -0.46 0.41 -19.10
CA VAL A 300 -1.73 1.14 -19.12
C VAL A 300 -2.76 0.32 -18.37
N ARG A 301 -3.63 1.00 -17.65
CA ARG A 301 -4.71 0.39 -16.85
C ARG A 301 -5.99 1.16 -17.10
N ALA A 302 -7.11 0.45 -17.07
CA ALA A 302 -8.43 1.06 -16.97
C ALA A 302 -9.14 0.50 -15.75
N GLU A 303 -10.14 1.19 -15.25
CA GLU A 303 -10.99 0.77 -14.15
C GLU A 303 -12.42 1.24 -14.37
N TYR A 304 -13.37 0.38 -14.04
CA TYR A 304 -14.73 0.75 -13.72
C TYR A 304 -15.03 0.27 -12.30
N SER A 305 -15.59 1.16 -11.50
CA SER A 305 -16.05 0.84 -10.14
C SER A 305 -17.44 1.37 -9.94
N GLU A 306 -18.24 0.58 -9.22
CA GLU A 306 -19.56 0.95 -8.70
C GLU A 306 -19.47 0.97 -7.18
N GLY A 307 -19.78 2.10 -6.57
CA GLY A 307 -19.82 2.30 -5.12
C GLY A 307 -21.19 2.79 -4.69
N ASP A 308 -21.42 2.85 -3.40
CA ASP A 308 -22.66 3.38 -2.86
C ASP A 308 -22.79 4.88 -3.17
N GLY A 309 -23.73 5.21 -4.04
CA GLY A 309 -24.03 6.58 -4.45
C GLY A 309 -23.16 7.15 -5.57
N TYR A 310 -22.28 6.35 -6.21
CA TYR A 310 -21.47 6.79 -7.33
C TYR A 310 -21.02 5.66 -8.24
N SER A 311 -20.75 6.00 -9.50
CA SER A 311 -19.94 5.16 -10.40
C SER A 311 -18.66 5.90 -10.83
N PHE A 312 -17.58 5.16 -11.02
CA PHE A 312 -16.27 5.67 -11.39
C PHE A 312 -15.73 4.94 -12.61
N ILE A 313 -15.19 5.70 -13.57
CA ILE A 313 -14.41 5.17 -14.68
C ILE A 313 -13.08 5.90 -14.76
N GLY A 314 -11.99 5.17 -14.92
CA GLY A 314 -10.66 5.75 -15.05
C GLY A 314 -9.77 5.03 -16.04
N GLY A 315 -8.84 5.79 -16.64
CA GLY A 315 -7.72 5.27 -17.42
C GLY A 315 -6.42 5.85 -16.89
N GLN A 316 -5.40 5.00 -16.72
CA GLN A 316 -4.12 5.37 -16.11
C GLN A 316 -2.96 4.93 -17.00
N VAL A 317 -1.96 5.79 -17.14
CA VAL A 317 -0.65 5.46 -17.68
C VAL A 317 0.36 5.37 -16.53
N ILE A 318 1.19 4.34 -16.55
CA ILE A 318 2.15 4.03 -15.49
C ILE A 318 3.53 3.95 -16.12
N PHE A 319 4.43 4.80 -15.67
CA PHE A 319 5.86 4.72 -15.97
C PHE A 319 6.65 4.52 -14.69
N LYS A 320 7.62 3.60 -14.71
CA LYS A 320 8.51 3.32 -13.58
C LYS A 320 9.93 3.02 -14.03
N PHE A 321 10.90 3.35 -13.19
CA PHE A 321 12.33 3.13 -13.41
C PHE A 321 13.07 2.83 -12.11
#